data_d3864886b746816e608be13c5464a7ae
#
_entry.id   d3864886b746816e608be13c5464a7ae
#
_cell.length_a   1.000
_cell.length_b   1.000
_cell.length_c   1.000
_cell.angle_alpha   90.00
_cell.angle_beta   90.00
_cell.angle_gamma   90.00
#
_symmetry.space_group_name_H-M   'P 1'
#
loop_
_entity.id
_entity.type
_entity.pdbx_description
1 polymer ?
#
loop_
_entity_poly.entity_id
_entity_poly.type
_entity_poly.pdbx_seq_one_letter_code
_entity_poly.pdbx_strand_id
1 'polypeptide(L)'
;GYVRPREYLVSEWPLRSTISDLWSLVYDHDVTSIVVLCNPPPNDSGYTHHWEYIVTEWPTEFTIGDFWSLVFDYDCCAVVVLCDPPTSPAFPPFWPDKQKSVKYGPVFTVDHVSHQHFQNIKTWILKISKKIIAPHRKIFTSSGTAPKVKSIVSLTELMAGIKAEPKTCQLFQLLCWPQGHKVPTSTNALVELMNMVERWRQRMGHGPVLVLSQDGMSRTGVYCGANACIEQVIQHGEVDVFQAIKTVRLHRPQMVNNITEYKYCYDVVLHYVLHFLQKEMAHK
;
A
#
# COMPACT_ATOMS: atom_id res chain seq x y z
N GLY A 1 -12.15 35.85 -8.03
CA GLY A 1 -11.40 37.10 -8.27
C GLY A 1 -11.94 38.26 -7.46
N TYR A 2 -11.23 39.36 -7.41
CA TYR A 2 -11.66 40.57 -6.66
C TYR A 2 -12.94 41.18 -7.21
N VAL A 3 -13.11 41.17 -8.52
CA VAL A 3 -14.27 41.76 -9.21
C VAL A 3 -15.37 40.75 -9.50
N ARG A 4 -14.99 39.50 -9.80
CA ARG A 4 -15.94 38.43 -10.14
C ARG A 4 -15.77 37.23 -9.22
N PRO A 5 -16.86 36.69 -8.63
CA PRO A 5 -16.80 35.46 -7.88
C PRO A 5 -16.49 34.31 -8.85
N ARG A 6 -15.70 33.32 -8.37
CA ARG A 6 -15.30 32.12 -9.15
C ARG A 6 -14.54 32.40 -10.46
N GLU A 7 -13.74 33.47 -10.47
CA GLU A 7 -12.97 33.87 -11.66
C GLU A 7 -11.79 32.93 -11.96
N TYR A 8 -11.26 32.24 -10.94
CA TYR A 8 -10.14 31.31 -11.04
C TYR A 8 -10.46 29.98 -10.41
N LEU A 9 -10.10 28.91 -11.14
CA LEU A 9 -9.97 27.55 -10.60
C LEU A 9 -8.48 27.27 -10.45
N VAL A 10 -8.07 26.79 -9.30
CA VAL A 10 -6.68 26.45 -9.02
C VAL A 10 -6.58 24.95 -8.82
N SER A 11 -5.72 24.30 -9.57
CA SER A 11 -5.47 22.86 -9.49
C SER A 11 -3.95 22.60 -9.46
N GLU A 12 -3.58 21.50 -8.90
CA GLU A 12 -2.23 20.96 -9.02
C GLU A 12 -1.98 20.40 -10.42
N TRP A 13 -0.72 20.12 -10.75
CA TRP A 13 -0.38 19.42 -11.98
C TRP A 13 -1.05 18.03 -11.97
N PRO A 14 -1.82 17.67 -13.00
CA PRO A 14 -2.56 16.41 -13.00
C PRO A 14 -1.60 15.22 -13.10
N LEU A 15 -1.90 14.19 -12.31
CA LEU A 15 -1.30 12.87 -12.46
C LEU A 15 -1.88 12.19 -13.72
N ARG A 16 -1.20 11.16 -14.22
CA ARG A 16 -1.73 10.39 -15.36
C ARG A 16 -3.13 9.84 -15.13
N SER A 17 -3.42 9.44 -13.87
CA SER A 17 -4.74 8.95 -13.45
C SER A 17 -5.80 10.04 -13.32
N THR A 18 -5.42 11.31 -13.15
CA THR A 18 -6.34 12.44 -12.95
C THR A 18 -6.37 13.43 -14.11
N ILE A 19 -5.73 13.10 -15.24
CA ILE A 19 -5.78 13.92 -16.45
C ILE A 19 -7.22 14.06 -16.97
N SER A 20 -8.00 12.96 -16.93
CA SER A 20 -9.42 12.99 -17.32
C SER A 20 -10.23 13.91 -16.42
N ASP A 21 -9.94 13.90 -15.11
CA ASP A 21 -10.66 14.73 -14.14
C ASP A 21 -10.34 16.21 -14.35
N LEU A 22 -9.08 16.55 -14.69
CA LEU A 22 -8.71 17.91 -15.07
C LEU A 22 -9.50 18.39 -16.31
N TRP A 23 -9.62 17.56 -17.34
CA TRP A 23 -10.36 17.93 -18.52
C TRP A 23 -11.87 18.00 -18.29
N SER A 24 -12.42 17.17 -17.41
CA SER A 24 -13.81 17.29 -16.95
C SER A 24 -14.01 18.63 -16.21
N LEU A 25 -13.09 18.99 -15.32
CA LEU A 25 -13.12 20.27 -14.60
C LEU A 25 -13.10 21.47 -15.59
N VAL A 26 -12.22 21.42 -16.59
CA VAL A 26 -12.13 22.45 -17.65
C VAL A 26 -13.45 22.57 -18.42
N TYR A 27 -14.04 21.45 -18.80
CA TYR A 27 -15.28 21.39 -19.55
C TYR A 27 -16.50 21.83 -18.73
N ASP A 28 -16.66 21.27 -17.53
CA ASP A 28 -17.82 21.52 -16.67
C ASP A 28 -17.92 22.97 -16.15
N HIS A 29 -16.77 23.67 -16.15
CA HIS A 29 -16.70 25.07 -15.69
C HIS A 29 -16.45 26.08 -16.83
N ASP A 30 -16.56 25.67 -18.08
CA ASP A 30 -16.37 26.53 -19.26
C ASP A 30 -15.04 27.32 -19.19
N VAL A 31 -13.96 26.66 -18.78
CA VAL A 31 -12.64 27.29 -18.63
C VAL A 31 -12.10 27.66 -20.01
N THR A 32 -11.94 28.96 -20.27
CA THR A 32 -11.48 29.48 -21.58
C THR A 32 -9.96 29.60 -21.68
N SER A 33 -9.25 29.59 -20.54
CA SER A 33 -7.80 29.78 -20.50
C SER A 33 -7.17 28.97 -19.35
N ILE A 34 -6.10 28.24 -19.66
CA ILE A 34 -5.30 27.52 -18.66
C ILE A 34 -3.95 28.23 -18.55
N VAL A 35 -3.61 28.66 -17.33
CA VAL A 35 -2.30 29.28 -17.03
C VAL A 35 -1.46 28.27 -16.26
N VAL A 36 -0.34 27.86 -16.85
CA VAL A 36 0.62 26.94 -16.23
C VAL A 36 1.72 27.75 -15.58
N LEU A 37 1.83 27.67 -14.24
CA LEU A 37 2.79 28.46 -13.46
C LEU A 37 4.08 27.69 -13.14
N CYS A 38 4.20 26.44 -13.54
CA CYS A 38 5.37 25.60 -13.34
C CYS A 38 5.70 24.81 -14.61
N ASN A 39 6.96 24.41 -14.74
CA ASN A 39 7.29 23.41 -15.75
C ASN A 39 6.61 22.08 -15.40
N PRO A 40 6.18 21.28 -16.42
CA PRO A 40 5.75 19.93 -16.17
C PRO A 40 6.84 19.21 -15.35
N PRO A 41 6.47 18.39 -14.37
CA PRO A 41 7.44 17.58 -13.66
C PRO A 41 8.25 16.82 -14.71
N PRO A 42 9.58 16.81 -14.63
CA PRO A 42 10.41 16.09 -15.59
C PRO A 42 9.90 14.66 -15.67
N ASN A 43 9.71 14.17 -16.87
CA ASN A 43 9.19 12.81 -17.13
C ASN A 43 10.05 11.71 -16.52
N ASP A 44 11.15 12.07 -15.87
CA ASP A 44 12.21 11.17 -15.47
C ASP A 44 13.01 11.67 -14.27
N SER A 45 12.38 12.34 -13.33
CA SER A 45 13.05 12.54 -12.03
C SER A 45 12.93 11.24 -11.23
N GLY A 46 13.90 10.43 -11.36
CA GLY A 46 14.20 9.11 -10.92
C GLY A 46 13.98 8.70 -9.46
N TYR A 47 12.96 9.19 -8.79
CA TYR A 47 12.66 8.83 -7.40
C TYR A 47 11.23 8.37 -7.16
N THR A 48 10.43 8.24 -8.20
CA THR A 48 9.05 7.81 -8.05
C THR A 48 8.81 6.58 -8.88
N HIS A 49 9.02 5.42 -8.28
CA HIS A 49 8.30 4.25 -8.71
C HIS A 49 6.82 4.51 -8.44
N HIS A 50 6.04 4.69 -9.48
CA HIS A 50 4.59 4.83 -9.37
C HIS A 50 4.02 3.59 -8.67
N TRP A 51 3.18 3.82 -7.64
CA TRP A 51 2.52 2.75 -6.87
C TRP A 51 3.46 1.87 -6.03
N GLU A 52 4.55 2.43 -5.54
CA GLU A 52 5.53 1.70 -4.72
C GLU A 52 4.92 1.27 -3.38
N TYR A 53 4.13 2.15 -2.76
CA TYR A 53 3.54 1.90 -1.45
C TYR A 53 2.04 2.17 -1.44
N ILE A 54 1.32 1.31 -0.71
CA ILE A 54 -0.02 1.59 -0.21
C ILE A 54 0.09 1.74 1.30
N VAL A 55 -0.35 2.88 1.83
CA VAL A 55 -0.26 3.19 3.25
C VAL A 55 -1.64 3.19 3.87
N THR A 56 -1.80 2.44 4.97
CA THR A 56 -3.08 2.31 5.65
C THR A 56 -2.92 2.28 7.18
N GLU A 57 -4.00 2.50 7.87
CA GLU A 57 -4.15 2.26 9.30
C GLU A 57 -4.51 0.80 9.58
N TRP A 58 -4.52 0.41 10.87
CA TRP A 58 -4.97 -0.93 11.28
C TRP A 58 -6.45 -1.12 10.93
N PRO A 59 -6.83 -2.20 10.24
CA PRO A 59 -8.22 -2.42 9.84
C PRO A 59 -9.10 -2.71 11.06
N THR A 60 -10.30 -2.15 11.06
CA THR A 60 -11.35 -2.42 12.04
C THR A 60 -12.08 -3.72 11.67
N GLU A 61 -12.91 -4.26 12.58
CA GLU A 61 -13.76 -5.42 12.31
C GLU A 61 -14.57 -5.27 11.00
N PHE A 62 -15.04 -4.07 10.70
CA PHE A 62 -15.84 -3.80 9.51
C PHE A 62 -15.02 -3.66 8.23
N THR A 63 -13.74 -3.29 8.33
CA THR A 63 -12.88 -2.98 7.17
C THR A 63 -11.84 -4.06 6.85
N ILE A 64 -11.79 -5.17 7.59
CA ILE A 64 -10.85 -6.28 7.29
C ILE A 64 -11.10 -6.87 5.89
N GLY A 65 -12.36 -6.97 5.47
CA GLY A 65 -12.70 -7.43 4.12
C GLY A 65 -12.15 -6.52 3.03
N ASP A 66 -12.24 -5.20 3.24
CA ASP A 66 -11.72 -4.19 2.33
C ASP A 66 -10.19 -4.20 2.31
N PHE A 67 -9.56 -4.41 3.47
CA PHE A 67 -8.11 -4.58 3.56
C PHE A 67 -7.61 -5.74 2.69
N TRP A 68 -8.25 -6.91 2.78
CA TRP A 68 -7.87 -8.04 1.94
C TRP A 68 -8.24 -7.86 0.47
N SER A 69 -9.29 -7.08 0.16
CA SER A 69 -9.58 -6.64 -1.22
C SER A 69 -8.42 -5.81 -1.77
N LEU A 70 -7.95 -4.85 -1.00
CA LEU A 70 -6.82 -3.99 -1.35
C LEU A 70 -5.56 -4.83 -1.64
N VAL A 71 -5.19 -5.73 -0.72
CA VAL A 71 -4.03 -6.64 -0.91
C VAL A 71 -4.17 -7.48 -2.17
N PHE A 72 -5.36 -8.06 -2.38
CA PHE A 72 -5.62 -8.97 -3.50
C PHE A 72 -5.69 -8.23 -4.84
N ASP A 73 -6.45 -7.14 -4.91
CA ASP A 73 -6.77 -6.46 -6.17
C ASP A 73 -5.59 -5.63 -6.72
N TYR A 74 -4.69 -5.17 -5.83
CA TYR A 74 -3.46 -4.46 -6.21
C TYR A 74 -2.20 -5.35 -6.26
N ASP A 75 -2.35 -6.67 -6.16
CA ASP A 75 -1.21 -7.60 -6.21
C ASP A 75 -0.12 -7.33 -5.15
N CYS A 76 -0.53 -6.90 -3.94
CA CYS A 76 0.42 -6.64 -2.87
C CYS A 76 1.03 -7.97 -2.38
N CYS A 77 2.23 -8.28 -2.82
CA CYS A 77 2.93 -9.48 -2.38
C CYS A 77 3.56 -9.35 -0.98
N ALA A 78 3.69 -8.11 -0.46
CA ALA A 78 4.26 -7.81 0.84
C ALA A 78 3.37 -6.86 1.65
N VAL A 79 3.16 -7.19 2.92
CA VAL A 79 2.47 -6.37 3.92
C VAL A 79 3.42 -6.10 5.08
N VAL A 80 3.69 -4.84 5.39
CA VAL A 80 4.58 -4.41 6.48
C VAL A 80 3.74 -3.85 7.63
N VAL A 81 3.88 -4.42 8.81
CA VAL A 81 3.19 -4.03 10.05
C VAL A 81 4.19 -3.39 11.01
N LEU A 82 4.03 -2.10 11.27
CA LEU A 82 4.96 -1.30 12.08
C LEU A 82 4.48 -1.06 13.52
N CYS A 83 3.51 -1.83 13.98
CA CYS A 83 2.96 -1.69 15.32
C CYS A 83 2.52 -3.04 15.88
N ASP A 84 2.40 -3.09 17.20
CA ASP A 84 1.70 -4.20 17.85
C ASP A 84 0.20 -4.11 17.58
N PRO A 85 -0.53 -5.24 17.65
CA PRO A 85 -1.98 -5.25 17.57
C PRO A 85 -2.56 -4.30 18.62
N PRO A 86 -3.51 -3.42 18.24
CA PRO A 86 -4.19 -2.56 19.20
C PRO A 86 -4.92 -3.41 20.26
N THR A 87 -4.93 -2.95 21.51
CA THR A 87 -5.58 -3.65 22.61
C THR A 87 -7.11 -3.54 22.61
N SER A 88 -7.65 -2.63 21.81
CA SER A 88 -9.09 -2.41 21.70
C SER A 88 -9.76 -3.53 20.88
N PRO A 89 -10.91 -4.06 21.31
CA PRO A 89 -11.67 -5.07 20.57
C PRO A 89 -12.19 -4.59 19.21
N ALA A 90 -12.21 -3.27 18.96
CA ALA A 90 -12.57 -2.71 17.66
C ALA A 90 -11.54 -3.02 16.56
N PHE A 91 -10.34 -3.45 16.92
CA PHE A 91 -9.23 -3.76 16.03
C PHE A 91 -8.80 -5.21 16.20
N PRO A 92 -9.57 -6.18 15.72
CA PRO A 92 -9.24 -7.59 15.88
C PRO A 92 -8.01 -7.97 15.03
N PRO A 93 -7.38 -9.12 15.32
CA PRO A 93 -6.37 -9.71 14.45
C PRO A 93 -6.93 -9.93 13.04
N PHE A 94 -6.22 -9.45 12.02
CA PHE A 94 -6.68 -9.55 10.64
C PHE A 94 -5.90 -10.58 9.79
N TRP A 95 -4.99 -11.34 10.40
CA TRP A 95 -4.34 -12.49 9.76
C TRP A 95 -4.32 -13.70 10.68
N PRO A 96 -4.31 -14.95 10.13
CA PRO A 96 -4.18 -16.16 10.92
C PRO A 96 -2.75 -16.32 11.47
N ASP A 97 -2.60 -16.41 12.78
CA ASP A 97 -1.29 -16.53 13.45
C ASP A 97 -0.75 -17.97 13.47
N LYS A 98 -1.61 -18.98 13.40
CA LYS A 98 -1.22 -20.40 13.46
C LYS A 98 -1.97 -21.15 12.39
N GLN A 99 -1.36 -22.22 11.83
CA GLN A 99 -1.89 -23.12 10.78
C GLN A 99 -3.44 -23.21 10.72
N LYS A 100 -4.09 -22.12 10.39
CA LYS A 100 -5.53 -21.97 10.32
C LYS A 100 -5.89 -21.31 9.00
N SER A 101 -7.07 -21.66 8.52
CA SER A 101 -7.75 -20.95 7.46
C SER A 101 -8.82 -20.08 8.09
N VAL A 102 -8.78 -18.79 7.84
CA VAL A 102 -9.74 -17.82 8.39
C VAL A 102 -10.46 -17.09 7.26
N LYS A 103 -11.77 -16.94 7.41
CA LYS A 103 -12.58 -16.17 6.47
C LYS A 103 -12.68 -14.72 6.93
N TYR A 104 -12.42 -13.80 6.01
CA TYR A 104 -12.56 -12.36 6.22
C TYR A 104 -13.56 -11.79 5.23
N GLY A 105 -14.66 -11.28 5.77
CA GLY A 105 -15.80 -10.87 4.95
C GLY A 105 -16.43 -12.02 4.16
N PRO A 106 -17.27 -11.72 3.18
CA PRO A 106 -18.02 -12.75 2.44
C PRO A 106 -17.19 -13.50 1.39
N VAL A 107 -16.07 -12.94 0.96
CA VAL A 107 -15.35 -13.41 -0.24
C VAL A 107 -13.94 -13.91 0.00
N PHE A 108 -13.25 -13.48 1.07
CA PHE A 108 -11.86 -13.83 1.30
C PHE A 108 -11.68 -14.99 2.27
N THR A 109 -10.75 -15.86 1.92
CA THR A 109 -10.20 -16.87 2.82
C THR A 109 -8.69 -16.70 2.82
N VAL A 110 -8.12 -16.56 4.00
CA VAL A 110 -6.67 -16.41 4.19
C VAL A 110 -6.15 -17.62 4.94
N ASP A 111 -5.24 -18.33 4.31
CA ASP A 111 -4.62 -19.53 4.85
C ASP A 111 -3.21 -19.20 5.34
N HIS A 112 -2.88 -19.62 6.55
CA HIS A 112 -1.52 -19.59 7.05
C HIS A 112 -0.71 -20.72 6.41
N VAL A 113 0.39 -20.37 5.74
CA VAL A 113 1.29 -21.35 5.11
C VAL A 113 2.49 -21.65 6.02
N SER A 114 3.20 -20.61 6.42
CA SER A 114 4.36 -20.72 7.30
C SER A 114 4.63 -19.42 8.04
N HIS A 115 5.44 -19.46 9.08
CA HIS A 115 5.90 -18.28 9.79
C HIS A 115 7.35 -18.45 10.23
N GLN A 116 8.04 -17.33 10.44
CA GLN A 116 9.39 -17.27 10.98
C GLN A 116 9.47 -16.18 12.04
N HIS A 117 10.31 -16.40 13.04
CA HIS A 117 10.52 -15.46 14.13
C HIS A 117 12.02 -15.16 14.24
N PHE A 118 12.36 -13.92 13.98
CA PHE A 118 13.69 -13.33 14.20
C PHE A 118 13.66 -12.51 15.50
N GLN A 119 14.80 -12.00 15.92
CA GLN A 119 14.91 -11.25 17.18
C GLN A 119 13.92 -10.07 17.27
N ASN A 120 13.78 -9.27 16.21
CA ASN A 120 12.95 -8.07 16.17
C ASN A 120 11.90 -8.06 15.03
N ILE A 121 11.78 -9.17 14.29
CA ILE A 121 10.90 -9.26 13.13
C ILE A 121 10.18 -10.61 13.19
N LYS A 122 8.88 -10.60 12.95
CA LYS A 122 8.10 -11.81 12.66
C LYS A 122 7.59 -11.76 11.23
N THR A 123 7.53 -12.92 10.58
CA THR A 123 7.00 -13.01 9.23
C THR A 123 6.02 -14.15 9.10
N TRP A 124 5.01 -13.98 8.25
CA TRP A 124 4.02 -15.00 7.90
C TRP A 124 3.86 -15.05 6.40
N ILE A 125 3.90 -16.25 5.83
CA ILE A 125 3.50 -16.49 4.45
C ILE A 125 2.03 -16.88 4.47
N LEU A 126 1.23 -16.12 3.75
CA LEU A 126 -0.22 -16.22 3.69
C LEU A 126 -0.66 -16.52 2.25
N LYS A 127 -1.65 -17.39 2.09
CA LYS A 127 -2.30 -17.64 0.81
C LYS A 127 -3.70 -17.06 0.85
N ILE A 128 -3.99 -16.16 -0.06
CA ILE A 128 -5.25 -15.42 -0.12
C ILE A 128 -6.09 -15.98 -1.26
N SER A 129 -7.28 -16.46 -0.96
CA SER A 129 -8.25 -16.96 -1.93
C SER A 129 -9.47 -16.04 -1.96
N LYS A 130 -9.90 -15.62 -3.16
CA LYS A 130 -11.08 -14.78 -3.38
C LYS A 130 -12.16 -15.58 -4.07
N LYS A 131 -13.34 -15.65 -3.45
CA LYS A 131 -14.54 -16.25 -4.06
C LYS A 131 -15.20 -15.18 -4.95
N ILE A 132 -15.43 -15.49 -6.22
CA ILE A 132 -16.16 -14.61 -7.12
C ILE A 132 -17.65 -14.80 -6.84
N ILE A 133 -18.31 -13.73 -6.38
CA ILE A 133 -19.76 -13.68 -6.22
C ILE A 133 -20.30 -13.03 -7.48
N ALA A 134 -21.03 -13.81 -8.30
CA ALA A 134 -21.73 -13.25 -9.43
C ALA A 134 -22.86 -12.31 -8.93
N PRO A 135 -23.00 -11.11 -9.49
CA PRO A 135 -24.10 -10.22 -9.11
C PRO A 135 -25.44 -10.89 -9.40
N HIS A 136 -26.29 -11.00 -8.38
CA HIS A 136 -27.67 -11.45 -8.55
C HIS A 136 -28.41 -10.43 -9.45
N ARG A 137 -28.46 -10.68 -10.75
CA ARG A 137 -29.41 -9.99 -11.64
C ARG A 137 -30.81 -10.49 -11.24
N LYS A 138 -31.59 -9.65 -10.55
CA LYS A 138 -33.03 -9.84 -10.46
C LYS A 138 -33.56 -9.73 -11.90
N ILE A 139 -33.83 -10.87 -12.52
CA ILE A 139 -34.57 -10.92 -13.77
C ILE A 139 -36.02 -10.63 -13.40
N PHE A 140 -36.49 -9.42 -13.69
CA PHE A 140 -37.89 -9.09 -13.69
C PHE A 140 -38.52 -9.85 -14.86
N THR A 141 -39.19 -10.95 -14.60
CA THR A 141 -40.05 -11.62 -15.57
C THR A 141 -41.35 -10.83 -15.67
N SER A 142 -41.50 -10.04 -16.73
CA SER A 142 -42.81 -9.60 -17.19
C SER A 142 -43.53 -10.81 -17.74
N SER A 143 -44.74 -11.04 -17.23
CA SER A 143 -45.68 -12.10 -17.60
C SER A 143 -45.85 -12.26 -19.10
N GLY A 144 -45.63 -13.47 -19.64
CA GLY A 144 -45.97 -13.86 -20.99
C GLY A 144 -45.39 -15.23 -21.35
N THR A 145 -46.27 -16.25 -21.35
CA THR A 145 -46.18 -17.59 -21.93
C THR A 145 -44.79 -18.14 -22.29
N ALA A 146 -44.41 -19.17 -21.55
CA ALA A 146 -43.15 -19.88 -21.65
C ALA A 146 -43.05 -20.81 -22.89
N PRO A 147 -41.91 -20.78 -23.63
CA PRO A 147 -41.39 -21.96 -24.30
C PRO A 147 -40.50 -22.74 -23.34
N LYS A 148 -40.64 -24.06 -23.28
CA LYS A 148 -39.77 -25.01 -22.59
C LYS A 148 -38.33 -24.80 -23.07
N VAL A 149 -37.52 -24.05 -22.34
CA VAL A 149 -36.09 -23.94 -22.55
C VAL A 149 -35.42 -25.06 -21.77
N LYS A 150 -34.72 -25.93 -22.50
CA LYS A 150 -33.79 -26.93 -21.94
C LYS A 150 -32.85 -26.21 -20.97
N SER A 151 -32.56 -26.86 -19.83
CA SER A 151 -31.71 -26.37 -18.75
C SER A 151 -30.43 -25.68 -19.26
N ILE A 152 -30.51 -24.40 -19.40
CA ILE A 152 -29.30 -23.56 -19.48
C ILE A 152 -28.82 -23.50 -18.04
N VAL A 153 -27.74 -24.22 -17.74
CA VAL A 153 -26.95 -23.99 -16.53
C VAL A 153 -26.66 -22.52 -16.55
N SER A 154 -27.22 -21.78 -15.60
CA SER A 154 -27.06 -20.33 -15.64
C SER A 154 -25.58 -20.01 -15.50
N LEU A 155 -25.08 -19.03 -16.28
CA LEU A 155 -23.71 -18.55 -16.16
C LEU A 155 -23.38 -18.21 -14.69
N THR A 156 -24.37 -17.84 -13.90
CA THR A 156 -24.34 -17.60 -12.45
C THR A 156 -24.02 -18.87 -11.63
N GLU A 157 -24.55 -20.03 -12.00
CA GLU A 157 -24.22 -21.30 -11.33
C GLU A 157 -22.82 -21.78 -11.74
N LEU A 158 -22.44 -21.58 -13.00
CA LEU A 158 -21.08 -21.85 -13.46
C LEU A 158 -20.06 -20.92 -12.76
N MET A 159 -20.36 -19.63 -12.60
CA MET A 159 -19.48 -18.66 -11.95
C MET A 159 -19.51 -18.74 -10.43
N ALA A 160 -20.53 -19.25 -9.80
CA ALA A 160 -20.57 -19.47 -8.34
C ALA A 160 -19.50 -20.46 -7.85
N GLY A 161 -18.96 -21.27 -8.75
CA GLY A 161 -17.85 -22.19 -8.51
C GLY A 161 -16.48 -21.65 -8.91
N ILE A 162 -16.39 -20.52 -9.63
CA ILE A 162 -15.11 -19.96 -10.08
C ILE A 162 -14.47 -19.22 -8.90
N LYS A 163 -13.33 -19.73 -8.46
CA LYS A 163 -12.42 -19.02 -7.53
C LYS A 163 -11.38 -18.29 -8.36
N ALA A 164 -11.06 -17.06 -8.01
CA ALA A 164 -9.87 -16.40 -8.54
C ALA A 164 -8.63 -17.21 -8.15
N GLU A 165 -7.57 -17.15 -8.96
CA GLU A 165 -6.30 -17.77 -8.59
C GLU A 165 -5.84 -17.26 -7.23
N PRO A 166 -5.46 -18.16 -6.31
CA PRO A 166 -4.97 -17.75 -5.01
C PRO A 166 -3.66 -16.98 -5.13
N LYS A 167 -3.53 -15.88 -4.39
CA LYS A 167 -2.33 -15.06 -4.34
C LYS A 167 -1.55 -15.33 -3.06
N THR A 168 -0.22 -15.29 -3.15
CA THR A 168 0.66 -15.44 -1.99
C THR A 168 1.16 -14.08 -1.55
N CYS A 169 1.05 -13.81 -0.25
CA CYS A 169 1.51 -12.58 0.37
C CYS A 169 2.37 -12.92 1.60
N GLN A 170 3.47 -12.18 1.80
CA GLN A 170 4.23 -12.26 3.05
C GLN A 170 3.95 -11.04 3.92
N LEU A 171 3.56 -11.28 5.15
CA LEU A 171 3.38 -10.27 6.16
C LEU A 171 4.66 -10.19 7.01
N PHE A 172 5.15 -8.98 7.25
CA PHE A 172 6.33 -8.67 8.02
C PHE A 172 5.94 -7.75 9.18
N GLN A 173 6.17 -8.16 10.42
CA GLN A 173 5.90 -7.34 11.60
C GLN A 173 7.20 -6.95 12.28
N LEU A 174 7.40 -5.64 12.50
CA LEU A 174 8.47 -5.10 13.31
C LEU A 174 8.07 -5.08 14.78
N LEU A 175 8.87 -5.69 15.66
CA LEU A 175 8.58 -5.82 17.09
C LEU A 175 9.25 -4.75 17.96
N CYS A 176 10.29 -4.09 17.47
CA CYS A 176 11.09 -3.14 18.23
C CYS A 176 10.62 -1.68 18.09
N TRP A 177 9.33 -1.46 17.87
CA TRP A 177 8.74 -0.12 17.84
C TRP A 177 7.65 0.03 18.90
N PRO A 178 8.01 0.29 20.17
CA PRO A 178 7.06 0.36 21.26
C PRO A 178 6.02 1.47 21.07
N GLN A 179 4.84 1.29 21.67
CA GLN A 179 3.80 2.31 21.66
C GLN A 179 4.31 3.60 22.32
N GLY A 180 3.95 4.75 21.74
CA GLY A 180 4.40 6.08 22.20
C GLY A 180 5.78 6.52 21.69
N HIS A 181 6.60 5.61 21.16
CA HIS A 181 7.90 5.94 20.59
C HIS A 181 7.75 6.49 19.15
N LYS A 182 8.43 7.60 18.88
CA LYS A 182 8.44 8.24 17.54
C LYS A 182 9.24 7.45 16.52
N VAL A 183 10.23 6.69 16.99
CA VAL A 183 11.15 5.91 16.18
C VAL A 183 11.36 4.52 16.82
N PRO A 184 11.75 3.49 16.06
CA PRO A 184 12.04 2.18 16.62
C PRO A 184 13.29 2.21 17.50
N THR A 185 13.40 1.24 18.41
CA THR A 185 14.55 1.10 19.31
C THR A 185 15.78 0.49 18.64
N SER A 186 15.63 -0.06 17.45
CA SER A 186 16.72 -0.66 16.66
C SER A 186 16.66 -0.22 15.21
N THR A 187 17.59 0.62 14.80
CA THR A 187 17.76 1.04 13.41
C THR A 187 18.14 -0.14 12.52
N ASN A 188 19.02 -1.02 13.02
CA ASN A 188 19.39 -2.25 12.32
C ASN A 188 18.17 -3.12 11.95
N ALA A 189 17.24 -3.29 12.89
CA ALA A 189 16.05 -4.10 12.64
C ALA A 189 15.12 -3.50 11.57
N LEU A 190 15.01 -2.17 11.52
CA LEU A 190 14.24 -1.49 10.48
C LEU A 190 14.88 -1.68 9.10
N VAL A 191 16.20 -1.51 8.98
CA VAL A 191 16.93 -1.72 7.73
C VAL A 191 16.88 -3.20 7.31
N GLU A 192 17.03 -4.12 8.25
CA GLU A 192 16.88 -5.56 7.99
C GLU A 192 15.49 -5.89 7.44
N LEU A 193 14.44 -5.32 8.06
CA LEU A 193 13.06 -5.45 7.58
C LEU A 193 12.92 -4.97 6.13
N MET A 194 13.41 -3.78 5.81
CA MET A 194 13.37 -3.22 4.45
C MET A 194 14.06 -4.14 3.43
N ASN A 195 15.24 -4.64 3.77
CA ASN A 195 15.98 -5.58 2.94
C ASN A 195 15.26 -6.94 2.78
N MET A 196 14.56 -7.42 3.80
CA MET A 196 13.75 -8.65 3.70
C MET A 196 12.55 -8.46 2.78
N VAL A 197 11.87 -7.32 2.88
CA VAL A 197 10.73 -6.96 2.02
C VAL A 197 11.18 -6.87 0.56
N GLU A 198 12.27 -6.17 0.29
CA GLU A 198 12.78 -5.99 -1.08
C GLU A 198 13.20 -7.33 -1.70
N ARG A 199 13.91 -8.18 -0.98
CA ARG A 199 14.27 -9.53 -1.44
C ARG A 199 13.05 -10.40 -1.73
N TRP A 200 11.95 -10.22 -0.97
CA TRP A 200 10.71 -10.92 -1.23
C TRP A 200 10.02 -10.40 -2.49
N ARG A 201 9.93 -9.08 -2.66
CA ARG A 201 9.37 -8.44 -3.87
C ARG A 201 10.07 -8.91 -5.14
N GLN A 202 11.40 -8.93 -5.15
CA GLN A 202 12.19 -9.41 -6.30
C GLN A 202 11.86 -10.84 -6.73
N ARG A 203 11.38 -11.67 -5.82
CA ARG A 203 10.99 -13.06 -6.10
C ARG A 203 9.54 -13.22 -6.53
N MET A 204 8.65 -12.41 -5.98
CA MET A 204 7.21 -12.63 -6.09
C MET A 204 6.52 -11.71 -7.10
N GLY A 205 7.11 -10.57 -7.44
CA GLY A 205 6.55 -9.60 -8.38
C GLY A 205 6.66 -8.16 -7.89
N HIS A 206 6.32 -7.23 -8.78
CA HIS A 206 6.53 -5.79 -8.62
C HIS A 206 5.28 -5.02 -8.11
N GLY A 207 4.34 -5.69 -7.47
CA GLY A 207 3.20 -5.03 -6.85
C GLY A 207 3.63 -4.10 -5.70
N PRO A 208 2.77 -3.14 -5.29
CA PRO A 208 3.07 -2.22 -4.21
C PRO A 208 3.25 -2.94 -2.88
N VAL A 209 4.11 -2.39 -2.02
CA VAL A 209 4.20 -2.82 -0.63
C VAL A 209 3.10 -2.13 0.17
N LEU A 210 2.28 -2.90 0.87
CA LEU A 210 1.29 -2.35 1.77
C LEU A 210 1.94 -2.13 3.14
N VAL A 211 2.00 -0.88 3.59
CA VAL A 211 2.61 -0.49 4.87
C VAL A 211 1.53 0.00 5.81
N LEU A 212 1.44 -0.59 6.98
CA LEU A 212 0.43 -0.20 7.97
C LEU A 212 1.03 0.10 9.34
N SER A 213 0.40 1.04 10.02
CA SER A 213 0.60 1.35 11.44
C SER A 213 -0.75 1.64 12.08
N GLN A 214 -0.76 1.98 13.36
CA GLN A 214 -2.01 2.28 14.06
C GLN A 214 -2.75 3.48 13.44
N ASP A 215 -2.02 4.53 13.06
CA ASP A 215 -2.54 5.79 12.50
C ASP A 215 -2.36 5.91 10.98
N GLY A 216 -1.61 5.01 10.34
CA GLY A 216 -1.28 5.06 8.92
C GLY A 216 -0.48 6.30 8.51
N MET A 217 0.18 7.01 9.42
CA MET A 217 0.85 8.29 9.13
C MET A 217 2.28 8.38 9.66
N SER A 218 2.46 8.24 10.99
CA SER A 218 3.73 8.50 11.65
C SER A 218 4.78 7.44 11.28
N ARG A 219 4.58 6.20 11.73
CA ARG A 219 5.51 5.09 11.49
C ARG A 219 5.64 4.71 10.01
N THR A 220 4.52 4.73 9.30
CA THR A 220 4.49 4.48 7.86
C THR A 220 5.25 5.55 7.10
N GLY A 221 5.16 6.82 7.53
CA GLY A 221 5.93 7.92 6.95
C GLY A 221 7.43 7.74 7.11
N VAL A 222 7.89 7.34 8.29
CA VAL A 222 9.31 7.04 8.54
C VAL A 222 9.79 5.87 7.68
N TYR A 223 9.00 4.80 7.59
CA TYR A 223 9.34 3.64 6.75
C TYR A 223 9.47 4.04 5.27
N CYS A 224 8.44 4.67 4.70
CA CYS A 224 8.45 5.06 3.29
C CYS A 224 9.54 6.10 2.98
N GLY A 225 9.71 7.11 3.87
CA GLY A 225 10.73 8.14 3.69
C GLY A 225 12.16 7.59 3.77
N ALA A 226 12.45 6.75 4.75
CA ALA A 226 13.76 6.12 4.89
C ALA A 226 14.06 5.16 3.74
N ASN A 227 13.07 4.39 3.28
CA ASN A 227 13.25 3.48 2.16
C ASN A 227 13.51 4.24 0.85
N ALA A 228 12.78 5.34 0.59
CA ALA A 228 13.03 6.21 -0.56
C ALA A 228 14.46 6.77 -0.55
N CYS A 229 14.97 7.14 0.64
CA CYS A 229 16.36 7.59 0.78
C CYS A 229 17.37 6.46 0.48
N ILE A 230 17.12 5.25 0.96
CA ILE A 230 17.97 4.08 0.68
C ILE A 230 17.99 3.77 -0.82
N GLU A 231 16.86 3.83 -1.49
CA GLU A 231 16.77 3.65 -2.94
C GLU A 231 17.59 4.68 -3.71
N GLN A 232 17.58 5.96 -3.30
CA GLN A 232 18.44 6.98 -3.87
C GLN A 232 19.92 6.61 -3.74
N VAL A 233 20.35 6.17 -2.55
CA VAL A 233 21.73 5.73 -2.33
C VAL A 233 22.11 4.57 -3.25
N ILE A 234 21.24 3.60 -3.39
CA ILE A 234 21.49 2.42 -4.22
C ILE A 234 21.59 2.79 -5.70
N GLN A 235 20.71 3.65 -6.19
CA GLN A 235 20.59 3.99 -7.61
C GLN A 235 21.63 5.04 -8.05
N HIS A 236 21.93 6.02 -7.20
CA HIS A 236 22.70 7.20 -7.59
C HIS A 236 24.00 7.37 -6.79
N GLY A 237 24.19 6.62 -5.70
CA GLY A 237 25.33 6.78 -4.79
C GLY A 237 25.26 8.03 -3.92
N GLU A 238 24.18 8.80 -4.00
CA GLU A 238 23.93 10.01 -3.24
C GLU A 238 22.50 10.05 -2.73
N VAL A 239 22.19 10.91 -1.75
CA VAL A 239 20.84 11.05 -1.18
C VAL A 239 20.55 12.49 -0.79
N ASP A 240 19.35 12.94 -1.14
CA ASP A 240 18.75 14.16 -0.61
C ASP A 240 17.55 13.79 0.26
N VAL A 241 17.80 13.66 1.57
CA VAL A 241 16.76 13.29 2.55
C VAL A 241 15.63 14.30 2.59
N PHE A 242 15.95 15.61 2.43
CA PHE A 242 14.93 16.64 2.40
C PHE A 242 13.98 16.45 1.22
N GLN A 243 14.50 16.24 0.03
CA GLN A 243 13.70 16.06 -1.17
C GLN A 243 12.91 14.74 -1.13
N ALA A 244 13.49 13.65 -0.63
CA ALA A 244 12.81 12.38 -0.45
C ALA A 244 11.60 12.52 0.49
N ILE A 245 11.81 13.14 1.67
CA ILE A 245 10.71 13.37 2.62
C ILE A 245 9.67 14.34 2.08
N LYS A 246 10.07 15.38 1.36
CA LYS A 246 9.15 16.30 0.69
C LYS A 246 8.28 15.56 -0.32
N THR A 247 8.83 14.64 -1.10
CA THR A 247 8.08 13.82 -2.05
C THR A 247 7.06 12.92 -1.35
N VAL A 248 7.45 12.23 -0.28
CA VAL A 248 6.52 11.42 0.53
C VAL A 248 5.38 12.28 1.09
N ARG A 249 5.67 13.50 1.54
CA ARG A 249 4.67 14.44 2.07
C ARG A 249 3.75 15.06 1.02
N LEU A 250 4.11 15.06 -0.26
CA LEU A 250 3.19 15.45 -1.34
C LEU A 250 1.99 14.50 -1.42
N HIS A 251 2.19 13.21 -1.13
CA HIS A 251 1.12 12.22 -1.12
C HIS A 251 0.31 12.23 0.18
N ARG A 252 0.99 12.43 1.33
CA ARG A 252 0.36 12.50 2.64
C ARG A 252 1.11 13.48 3.54
N PRO A 253 0.64 14.74 3.68
CA PRO A 253 1.35 15.81 4.39
C PRO A 253 1.66 15.53 5.87
N GLN A 254 0.91 14.63 6.51
CA GLN A 254 1.08 14.27 7.92
C GLN A 254 2.26 13.29 8.15
N MET A 255 2.86 12.73 7.10
CA MET A 255 4.01 11.83 7.23
C MET A 255 5.27 12.61 7.64
N VAL A 256 6.07 12.03 8.52
CA VAL A 256 7.32 12.61 9.04
C VAL A 256 7.09 14.04 9.51
N ASN A 257 6.16 14.21 10.46
CA ASN A 257 5.66 15.53 10.87
C ASN A 257 6.47 16.18 12.01
N ASN A 258 7.47 15.50 12.54
CA ASN A 258 8.30 16.02 13.63
C ASN A 258 9.78 15.81 13.38
N ILE A 259 10.59 16.61 14.08
CA ILE A 259 12.04 16.64 13.91
C ILE A 259 12.73 15.32 14.29
N THR A 260 12.17 14.57 15.21
CA THR A 260 12.72 13.26 15.63
C THR A 260 12.60 12.23 14.52
N GLU A 261 11.43 12.13 13.88
CA GLU A 261 11.20 11.26 12.73
C GLU A 261 12.08 11.67 11.54
N TYR A 262 12.19 12.98 11.29
CA TYR A 262 13.02 13.50 10.21
C TYR A 262 14.52 13.20 10.41
N LYS A 263 15.06 13.46 11.60
CA LYS A 263 16.46 13.11 11.94
C LYS A 263 16.70 11.61 11.84
N TYR A 264 15.73 10.82 12.26
CA TYR A 264 15.85 9.37 12.20
C TYR A 264 15.98 8.83 10.76
N CYS A 265 15.41 9.49 9.76
CA CYS A 265 15.63 9.12 8.36
C CYS A 265 17.12 9.24 7.97
N TYR A 266 17.85 10.25 8.47
CA TYR A 266 19.31 10.34 8.30
C TYR A 266 20.04 9.20 9.01
N ASP A 267 19.63 8.86 10.24
CA ASP A 267 20.24 7.76 11.00
C ASP A 267 20.07 6.42 10.27
N VAL A 268 18.90 6.17 9.67
CA VAL A 268 18.64 4.97 8.88
C VAL A 268 19.54 4.89 7.65
N VAL A 269 19.66 5.99 6.90
CA VAL A 269 20.53 6.06 5.72
C VAL A 269 21.99 5.83 6.11
N LEU A 270 22.46 6.52 7.13
CA LEU A 270 23.82 6.37 7.63
C LEU A 270 24.09 4.92 8.05
N HIS A 271 23.16 4.32 8.78
CA HIS A 271 23.27 2.92 9.20
C HIS A 271 23.33 1.97 8.01
N TYR A 272 22.48 2.20 7.00
CA TYR A 272 22.47 1.41 5.77
C TYR A 272 23.83 1.47 5.04
N VAL A 273 24.34 2.68 4.81
CA VAL A 273 25.61 2.90 4.12
C VAL A 273 26.77 2.22 4.85
N LEU A 274 26.85 2.38 6.17
CA LEU A 274 27.96 1.84 6.97
C LEU A 274 27.94 0.31 7.13
N HIS A 275 26.77 -0.30 7.17
CA HIS A 275 26.65 -1.70 7.57
C HIS A 275 26.16 -2.65 6.49
N PHE A 276 25.47 -2.15 5.49
CA PHE A 276 24.87 -2.98 4.42
C PHE A 276 25.50 -2.73 3.07
N LEU A 277 25.66 -1.48 2.63
CA LEU A 277 26.22 -1.15 1.32
C LEU A 277 27.68 -1.61 1.20
N GLN A 278 28.50 -1.46 2.24
CA GLN A 278 29.88 -1.92 2.25
C GLN A 278 30.01 -3.45 2.13
N LYS A 279 29.07 -4.20 2.72
CA LYS A 279 29.05 -5.68 2.60
C LYS A 279 28.67 -6.13 1.21
N GLU A 280 27.71 -5.47 0.56
CA GLU A 280 27.33 -5.78 -0.82
C GLU A 280 28.46 -5.49 -1.81
N MET A 281 29.24 -4.44 -1.59
CA MET A 281 30.41 -4.12 -2.42
C MET A 281 31.60 -5.08 -2.21
N ALA A 282 31.72 -5.68 -1.03
CA ALA A 282 32.77 -6.65 -0.71
C ALA A 282 32.49 -8.06 -1.27
N HIS A 283 31.26 -8.33 -1.69
CA HIS A 283 30.84 -9.63 -2.27
C HIS A 283 30.67 -9.61 -3.81
N LYS A 284 30.90 -8.45 -4.44
CA LYS A 284 31.01 -8.29 -5.90
C LYS A 284 32.48 -8.26 -6.31
#